data_80bdc63a0006b6537cf4352c93258fdd
#
_entry.id   80bdc63a0006b6537cf4352c93258fdd
#
_cell.length_a   1.000
_cell.length_b   1.000
_cell.length_c   1.000
_cell.angle_alpha   90.00
_cell.angle_beta   90.00
_cell.angle_gamma   90.00
#
_symmetry.space_group_name_H-M   'P 1'
#
loop_
_entity.id
_entity.type
_entity.pdbx_description
1 polymer ?
#
loop_
_entity_poly.entity_id
_entity_poly.type
_entity_poly.pdbx_seq_one_letter_code
_entity_poly.pdbx_strand_id
1 'polypeptide(L)'
;VYPLSLRETTDTAAWDARLPASPQATVFSSSAFLRATGCRLRLFEVLRGQQVVALLPLTEDDSGQRVLPPPYTPYLGPLCLHEPGLPNRERVLDEFLLGEMLAAELATRYREVRLPLSWQYTDVRPFLWHNYHAAGASRYASSPRYTAVLPLAGLDAETYPARVRACRRQERRKAAALRLHDDIDIDDFLRLYALTFERQDLAVDAGQLACVRRITEAAVGGGWGRLAGCSTPQGLASATLFVRDHARAYYLFGASDPAQRNSGAATRLIFDNVFDALNRGLLEVDFVGVNSPARGDFKLSFDPQLRLYFELHHVAY
;
A
#
# COMPACT_ATOMS: atom_id res chain seq x y z
N VAL A 1 7.65 34.10 5.88
CA VAL A 1 7.22 32.72 5.54
C VAL A 1 5.70 32.70 5.51
N TYR A 2 5.08 32.35 4.37
CA TYR A 2 3.62 32.22 4.29
C TYR A 2 3.17 31.06 5.20
N PRO A 3 2.07 31.25 5.97
CA PRO A 3 1.52 30.18 6.79
C PRO A 3 1.03 29.01 5.91
N LEU A 4 1.10 27.80 6.46
CA LEU A 4 0.49 26.62 5.84
C LEU A 4 -1.03 26.66 6.03
N SER A 5 -1.76 26.23 5.02
CA SER A 5 -3.22 26.09 5.09
C SER A 5 -3.69 24.84 4.37
N LEU A 6 -4.85 24.31 4.77
CA LEU A 6 -5.45 23.12 4.20
C LEU A 6 -6.63 23.50 3.32
N ARG A 7 -6.63 23.04 2.07
CA ARG A 7 -7.69 23.26 1.09
C ARG A 7 -8.20 21.93 0.57
N GLU A 8 -9.49 21.73 0.60
CA GLU A 8 -10.10 20.57 -0.06
C GLU A 8 -10.12 20.75 -1.57
N THR A 9 -9.92 19.65 -2.31
CA THR A 9 -9.98 19.62 -3.76
C THR A 9 -10.82 18.46 -4.26
N THR A 10 -11.53 18.66 -5.36
CA THR A 10 -12.25 17.62 -6.11
C THR A 10 -11.58 17.33 -7.45
N ASP A 11 -10.54 18.08 -7.80
CA ASP A 11 -9.78 17.90 -9.06
C ASP A 11 -8.84 16.71 -8.94
N THR A 12 -9.37 15.54 -9.26
CA THR A 12 -8.60 14.29 -9.22
C THR A 12 -7.56 14.18 -10.32
N ALA A 13 -7.72 14.89 -11.44
CA ALA A 13 -6.72 14.89 -12.50
C ALA A 13 -5.47 15.66 -12.05
N ALA A 14 -5.65 16.87 -11.49
CA ALA A 14 -4.55 17.63 -10.90
C ALA A 14 -3.94 16.92 -9.69
N TRP A 15 -4.74 16.20 -8.88
CA TRP A 15 -4.27 15.36 -7.78
C TRP A 15 -3.30 14.29 -8.27
N ASP A 16 -3.76 13.43 -9.19
CA ASP A 16 -2.99 12.29 -9.69
C ASP A 16 -1.72 12.74 -10.44
N ALA A 17 -1.78 13.88 -11.13
CA ALA A 17 -0.62 14.46 -11.82
C ALA A 17 0.52 14.89 -10.87
N ARG A 18 0.22 15.16 -9.59
CA ARG A 18 1.22 15.55 -8.58
C ARG A 18 1.84 14.36 -7.84
N LEU A 19 1.19 13.19 -7.84
CA LEU A 19 1.67 12.03 -7.08
C LEU A 19 3.12 11.64 -7.41
N PRO A 20 3.57 11.63 -8.69
CA PRO A 20 4.94 11.25 -9.02
C PRO A 20 6.02 12.14 -8.40
N ALA A 21 5.68 13.37 -7.99
CA ALA A 21 6.62 14.30 -7.35
C ALA A 21 6.81 14.03 -5.85
N SER A 22 5.98 13.18 -5.23
CA SER A 22 6.08 12.83 -3.82
C SER A 22 6.74 11.46 -3.62
N PRO A 23 7.84 11.37 -2.86
CA PRO A 23 8.42 10.06 -2.53
C PRO A 23 7.48 9.18 -1.69
N GLN A 24 6.59 9.78 -0.90
CA GLN A 24 5.63 9.06 -0.07
C GLN A 24 4.42 8.55 -0.86
N ALA A 25 4.18 9.07 -2.07
CA ALA A 25 3.06 8.64 -2.89
C ALA A 25 3.20 7.18 -3.34
N THR A 26 2.08 6.51 -3.38
CA THR A 26 1.96 5.11 -3.79
C THR A 26 0.70 4.95 -4.64
N VAL A 27 0.50 3.78 -5.24
CA VAL A 27 -0.76 3.46 -5.93
C VAL A 27 -1.99 3.68 -5.01
N PHE A 28 -1.83 3.46 -3.70
CA PHE A 28 -2.88 3.63 -2.69
C PHE A 28 -3.30 5.09 -2.49
N SER A 29 -2.49 6.03 -2.92
CA SER A 29 -2.79 7.47 -2.89
C SER A 29 -3.50 7.96 -4.16
N SER A 30 -3.60 7.13 -5.20
CA SER A 30 -4.26 7.51 -6.45
C SER A 30 -5.78 7.63 -6.30
N SER A 31 -6.36 8.56 -7.00
CA SER A 31 -7.82 8.75 -6.97
C SER A 31 -8.57 7.51 -7.46
N ALA A 32 -8.00 6.77 -8.41
CA ALA A 32 -8.57 5.54 -8.94
C ALA A 32 -8.63 4.43 -7.88
N PHE A 33 -7.52 4.18 -7.16
CA PHE A 33 -7.50 3.20 -6.07
C PHE A 33 -8.45 3.59 -4.94
N LEU A 34 -8.36 4.83 -4.47
CA LEU A 34 -9.17 5.32 -3.34
C LEU A 34 -10.67 5.22 -3.61
N ARG A 35 -11.13 5.57 -4.83
CA ARG A 35 -12.52 5.39 -5.25
C ARG A 35 -12.94 3.92 -5.30
N ALA A 36 -12.05 3.03 -5.74
CA ALA A 36 -12.34 1.59 -5.82
C ALA A 36 -12.59 0.96 -4.44
N THR A 37 -12.06 1.54 -3.35
CA THR A 37 -12.35 1.08 -1.99
C THR A 37 -13.80 1.28 -1.58
N GLY A 38 -14.49 2.23 -2.21
CA GLY A 38 -15.89 2.59 -1.90
C GLY A 38 -16.06 3.42 -0.63
N CYS A 39 -14.96 3.90 -0.03
CA CYS A 39 -15.00 4.75 1.15
C CYS A 39 -15.29 6.21 0.79
N ARG A 40 -15.78 6.98 1.77
CA ARG A 40 -16.01 8.43 1.61
C ARG A 40 -14.68 9.15 1.55
N LEU A 41 -14.27 9.49 0.33
CA LEU A 41 -12.96 10.11 0.04
C LEU A 41 -13.01 11.62 0.22
N ARG A 42 -11.98 12.16 0.90
CA ARG A 42 -11.67 13.60 0.99
C ARG A 42 -10.21 13.82 0.58
N LEU A 43 -10.01 14.69 -0.39
CA LEU A 43 -8.68 15.05 -0.87
C LEU A 43 -8.34 16.47 -0.44
N PHE A 44 -7.20 16.62 0.23
CA PHE A 44 -6.73 17.93 0.70
C PHE A 44 -5.37 18.26 0.11
N GLU A 45 -5.21 19.50 -0.32
CA GLU A 45 -3.95 20.13 -0.66
C GLU A 45 -3.47 20.98 0.51
N VAL A 46 -2.20 20.86 0.85
CA VAL A 46 -1.55 21.79 1.78
C VAL A 46 -0.88 22.88 0.97
N LEU A 47 -1.21 24.10 1.29
CA LEU A 47 -0.75 25.30 0.60
C LEU A 47 0.25 26.07 1.45
N ARG A 48 1.31 26.58 0.80
CA ARG A 48 2.17 27.65 1.31
C ARG A 48 1.96 28.89 0.41
N GLY A 49 1.11 29.83 0.84
CA GLY A 49 0.59 30.86 -0.04
C GLY A 49 -0.30 30.26 -1.14
N GLN A 50 0.15 30.33 -2.40
CA GLN A 50 -0.55 29.72 -3.54
C GLN A 50 0.05 28.37 -4.00
N GLN A 51 1.21 28.02 -3.47
CA GLN A 51 1.93 26.81 -3.87
C GLN A 51 1.39 25.60 -3.10
N VAL A 52 1.07 24.50 -3.81
CA VAL A 52 0.76 23.21 -3.21
C VAL A 52 2.08 22.57 -2.79
N VAL A 53 2.27 22.33 -1.48
CA VAL A 53 3.50 21.77 -0.90
C VAL A 53 3.32 20.35 -0.36
N ALA A 54 2.07 19.90 -0.18
CA ALA A 54 1.77 18.50 0.13
C ALA A 54 0.34 18.15 -0.26
N LEU A 55 0.07 16.85 -0.30
CA LEU A 55 -1.26 16.27 -0.49
C LEU A 55 -1.60 15.41 0.73
N LEU A 56 -2.88 15.38 1.11
CA LEU A 56 -3.38 14.56 2.20
C LEU A 56 -4.69 13.88 1.78
N PRO A 57 -4.65 12.61 1.36
CA PRO A 57 -5.84 11.83 1.13
C PRO A 57 -6.39 11.33 2.48
N LEU A 58 -7.67 11.50 2.70
CA LEU A 58 -8.38 10.98 3.87
C LEU A 58 -9.61 10.22 3.45
N THR A 59 -10.01 9.25 4.25
CA THR A 59 -11.31 8.60 4.14
C THR A 59 -12.05 8.73 5.45
N GLU A 60 -13.31 9.16 5.35
CA GLU A 60 -14.17 9.40 6.48
C GLU A 60 -15.17 8.25 6.67
N ASP A 61 -15.57 8.03 7.91
CA ASP A 61 -16.77 7.22 8.19
C ASP A 61 -18.06 7.94 7.76
N ASP A 62 -19.19 7.26 7.87
CA ASP A 62 -20.49 7.80 7.45
C ASP A 62 -20.88 9.07 8.24
N SER A 63 -20.43 9.21 9.48
CA SER A 63 -20.68 10.42 10.29
C SER A 63 -19.83 11.62 9.88
N GLY A 64 -18.73 11.41 9.16
CA GLY A 64 -17.73 12.45 8.84
C GLY A 64 -16.92 12.93 10.04
N GLN A 65 -16.97 12.20 11.17
CA GLN A 65 -16.25 12.56 12.39
C GLN A 65 -15.00 11.73 12.64
N ARG A 66 -14.80 10.67 11.87
CA ARG A 66 -13.66 9.76 12.03
C ARG A 66 -12.93 9.61 10.71
N VAL A 67 -11.61 9.72 10.77
CA VAL A 67 -10.70 9.35 9.67
C VAL A 67 -10.23 7.92 9.93
N LEU A 68 -10.59 7.01 9.03
CA LEU A 68 -10.23 5.61 9.09
C LEU A 68 -9.57 5.20 7.78
N PRO A 69 -8.49 4.41 7.79
CA PRO A 69 -7.88 3.95 6.56
C PRO A 69 -8.86 3.05 5.79
N PRO A 70 -8.95 3.19 4.46
CA PRO A 70 -9.77 2.29 3.67
C PRO A 70 -9.26 0.84 3.79
N PRO A 71 -10.10 -0.15 3.57
CA PRO A 71 -9.67 -1.55 3.50
C PRO A 71 -8.52 -1.71 2.50
N TYR A 72 -7.58 -2.59 2.81
CA TYR A 72 -6.45 -2.95 1.95
C TYR A 72 -5.51 -1.80 1.59
N THR A 73 -5.49 -0.73 2.37
CA THR A 73 -4.68 0.48 2.15
C THR A 73 -3.59 0.58 3.22
N PRO A 74 -2.38 0.09 2.95
CA PRO A 74 -1.29 0.07 3.94
C PRO A 74 -0.68 1.46 4.18
N TYR A 75 -0.78 2.36 3.20
CA TYR A 75 -0.18 3.69 3.23
C TYR A 75 -1.19 4.71 2.72
N LEU A 76 -1.29 5.85 3.39
CA LEU A 76 -2.24 6.88 2.99
C LEU A 76 -1.58 8.26 2.83
N GLY A 77 -0.97 8.83 3.83
CA GLY A 77 -0.34 10.15 3.70
C GLY A 77 0.11 10.70 5.04
N PRO A 78 0.70 11.91 5.11
CA PRO A 78 0.81 12.94 4.06
C PRO A 78 1.83 12.64 2.96
N LEU A 79 1.70 13.34 1.83
CA LEU A 79 2.52 13.21 0.63
C LEU A 79 3.21 14.54 0.37
N CYS A 80 4.48 14.66 0.77
CA CYS A 80 5.23 15.90 0.64
C CYS A 80 5.66 16.15 -0.81
N LEU A 81 5.56 17.39 -1.26
CA LEU A 81 5.99 17.84 -2.59
C LEU A 81 7.16 18.80 -2.41
N HIS A 82 8.38 18.28 -2.51
CA HIS A 82 9.59 19.09 -2.36
C HIS A 82 10.12 19.54 -3.71
N GLU A 83 10.69 20.75 -3.71
CA GLU A 83 11.46 21.21 -4.87
C GLU A 83 12.68 20.30 -5.09
N PRO A 84 12.98 19.94 -6.35
CA PRO A 84 14.17 19.17 -6.67
C PRO A 84 15.44 19.85 -6.14
N GLY A 85 16.28 19.08 -5.44
CA GLY A 85 17.54 19.59 -4.89
C GLY A 85 17.42 20.34 -3.58
N LEU A 86 16.24 20.39 -2.94
CA LEU A 86 16.09 20.99 -1.62
C LEU A 86 17.05 20.34 -0.61
N PRO A 87 17.91 21.13 0.10
CA PRO A 87 18.83 20.59 1.09
C PRO A 87 18.12 19.81 2.19
N ASN A 88 18.73 18.72 2.65
CA ASN A 88 18.11 17.82 3.65
C ASN A 88 17.62 18.56 4.91
N ARG A 89 18.41 19.55 5.41
CA ARG A 89 18.03 20.35 6.59
C ARG A 89 16.72 21.12 6.37
N GLU A 90 16.50 21.63 5.16
CA GLU A 90 15.30 22.39 4.80
C GLU A 90 14.12 21.47 4.59
N ARG A 91 14.34 20.34 3.94
CA ARG A 91 13.33 19.30 3.78
C ARG A 91 12.82 18.78 5.12
N VAL A 92 13.72 18.45 6.06
CA VAL A 92 13.34 18.00 7.41
C VAL A 92 12.54 19.05 8.16
N LEU A 93 12.91 20.32 8.06
CA LEU A 93 12.16 21.43 8.67
C LEU A 93 10.77 21.58 8.04
N ASP A 94 10.69 21.52 6.72
CA ASP A 94 9.42 21.63 5.98
C ASP A 94 8.46 20.49 6.34
N GLU A 95 8.95 19.24 6.38
CA GLU A 95 8.17 18.08 6.79
C GLU A 95 7.71 18.18 8.24
N PHE A 96 8.57 18.71 9.12
CA PHE A 96 8.24 18.90 10.52
C PHE A 96 7.11 19.93 10.69
N LEU A 97 7.24 21.12 10.10
CA LEU A 97 6.22 22.19 10.16
C LEU A 97 4.88 21.75 9.53
N LEU A 98 4.97 21.00 8.42
CA LEU A 98 3.80 20.38 7.80
C LEU A 98 3.10 19.42 8.78
N GLY A 99 3.87 18.55 9.41
CA GLY A 99 3.35 17.59 10.39
C GLY A 99 2.70 18.25 11.59
N GLU A 100 3.29 19.34 12.14
CA GLU A 100 2.69 20.11 13.24
C GLU A 100 1.34 20.72 12.86
N MET A 101 1.26 21.34 11.68
CA MET A 101 0.01 21.90 11.17
C MET A 101 -1.04 20.80 10.98
N LEU A 102 -0.68 19.68 10.35
CA LEU A 102 -1.60 18.58 10.11
C LEU A 102 -2.07 17.92 11.42
N ALA A 103 -1.18 17.75 12.40
CA ALA A 103 -1.55 17.21 13.71
C ALA A 103 -2.62 18.07 14.39
N ALA A 104 -2.45 19.39 14.39
CA ALA A 104 -3.40 20.32 14.99
C ALA A 104 -4.74 20.35 14.22
N GLU A 105 -4.70 20.44 12.89
CA GLU A 105 -5.89 20.49 12.03
C GLU A 105 -6.73 19.21 12.14
N LEU A 106 -6.09 18.06 12.08
CA LEU A 106 -6.81 16.77 12.16
C LEU A 106 -7.40 16.54 13.55
N ALA A 107 -6.68 16.86 14.63
CA ALA A 107 -7.18 16.75 16.00
C ALA A 107 -8.37 17.69 16.28
N THR A 108 -8.43 18.83 15.59
CA THR A 108 -9.54 19.80 15.72
C THR A 108 -10.76 19.37 14.90
N ARG A 109 -10.54 18.78 13.72
CA ARG A 109 -11.63 18.44 12.78
C ARG A 109 -12.33 17.12 13.10
N TYR A 110 -11.60 16.15 13.68
CA TYR A 110 -12.07 14.77 13.82
C TYR A 110 -11.98 14.28 15.27
N ARG A 111 -12.98 13.50 15.66
CA ARG A 111 -12.98 12.82 16.97
C ARG A 111 -12.00 11.67 17.02
N GLU A 112 -11.78 10.99 15.89
CA GLU A 112 -10.82 9.90 15.77
C GLU A 112 -10.06 10.03 14.46
N VAL A 113 -8.75 9.86 14.51
CA VAL A 113 -7.88 9.82 13.33
C VAL A 113 -7.02 8.56 13.41
N ARG A 114 -7.13 7.70 12.39
CA ARG A 114 -6.20 6.60 12.13
C ARG A 114 -5.56 6.84 10.77
N LEU A 115 -4.25 7.05 10.77
CA LEU A 115 -3.53 7.43 9.57
C LEU A 115 -2.28 6.54 9.41
N PRO A 116 -2.30 5.54 8.51
CA PRO A 116 -1.11 4.78 8.16
C PRO A 116 -0.22 5.63 7.25
N LEU A 117 1.03 5.82 7.65
CA LEU A 117 2.00 6.61 6.91
C LEU A 117 2.75 5.75 5.89
N SER A 118 3.25 6.37 4.83
CA SER A 118 4.23 5.72 3.96
C SER A 118 5.51 5.43 4.74
N TRP A 119 6.19 4.32 4.47
CA TRP A 119 7.51 4.02 5.03
C TRP A 119 8.59 5.05 4.64
N GLN A 120 8.30 5.93 3.68
CA GLN A 120 9.14 7.07 3.33
C GLN A 120 8.82 8.34 4.12
N TYR A 121 7.78 8.34 4.95
CA TYR A 121 7.48 9.41 5.90
C TYR A 121 8.04 9.00 7.27
N THR A 122 9.24 9.47 7.60
CA THR A 122 9.99 8.95 8.75
C THR A 122 9.88 9.81 10.02
N ASP A 123 9.60 11.11 9.89
CA ASP A 123 9.53 12.00 11.04
C ASP A 123 8.11 12.11 11.60
N VAL A 124 7.81 11.31 12.60
CA VAL A 124 6.52 11.33 13.30
C VAL A 124 6.49 12.22 14.54
N ARG A 125 7.62 12.89 14.87
CA ARG A 125 7.72 13.77 16.06
C ARG A 125 6.65 14.85 16.11
N PRO A 126 6.26 15.53 14.99
CA PRO A 126 5.23 16.54 15.02
C PRO A 126 3.90 16.06 15.59
N PHE A 127 3.50 14.83 15.22
CA PHE A 127 2.29 14.21 15.75
C PHE A 127 2.46 13.81 17.22
N LEU A 128 3.59 13.18 17.59
CA LEU A 128 3.86 12.74 18.97
C LEU A 128 4.04 13.92 19.93
N TRP A 129 4.43 15.09 19.44
CA TRP A 129 4.61 16.30 20.23
C TRP A 129 3.35 17.18 20.30
N HIS A 130 2.31 16.83 19.56
CA HIS A 130 1.02 17.48 19.70
C HIS A 130 0.53 17.42 21.14
N ASN A 131 0.23 18.56 21.74
CA ASN A 131 -0.17 18.70 23.15
C ASN A 131 0.86 18.16 24.17
N TYR A 132 2.17 18.10 23.83
CA TYR A 132 3.19 17.48 24.69
C TYR A 132 3.23 18.05 26.12
N HIS A 133 3.02 19.35 26.27
CA HIS A 133 3.02 20.02 27.57
C HIS A 133 1.62 20.26 28.17
N ALA A 134 0.56 19.92 27.45
CA ALA A 134 -0.81 20.14 27.87
C ALA A 134 -1.33 18.92 28.68
N ALA A 135 -1.38 19.06 29.98
CA ALA A 135 -1.91 17.99 30.87
C ALA A 135 -3.39 17.72 30.56
N GLY A 136 -3.75 16.44 30.43
CA GLY A 136 -5.13 16.02 30.16
C GLY A 136 -5.63 16.22 28.72
N ALA A 137 -4.85 16.84 27.85
CA ALA A 137 -5.22 16.96 26.44
C ALA A 137 -4.95 15.66 25.67
N SER A 138 -5.77 15.42 24.64
CA SER A 138 -5.61 14.26 23.76
C SER A 138 -4.29 14.33 22.97
N ARG A 139 -3.67 13.19 22.74
CA ARG A 139 -2.39 13.04 22.06
C ARG A 139 -2.46 11.98 20.98
N TYR A 140 -1.57 12.08 20.00
CA TYR A 140 -1.35 11.00 19.04
C TYR A 140 -0.53 9.88 19.69
N ALA A 141 -0.91 8.65 19.42
CA ALA A 141 -0.09 7.45 19.58
C ALA A 141 0.40 6.97 18.23
N SER A 142 1.53 6.29 18.19
CA SER A 142 2.05 5.65 16.99
C SER A 142 2.26 4.17 17.23
N SER A 143 1.88 3.36 16.25
CA SER A 143 2.14 1.91 16.24
C SER A 143 3.10 1.57 15.12
N PRO A 144 4.23 0.90 15.39
CA PRO A 144 5.15 0.44 14.36
C PRO A 144 4.52 -0.69 13.54
N ARG A 145 4.69 -0.61 12.23
CA ARG A 145 4.29 -1.62 11.25
C ARG A 145 5.46 -1.90 10.32
N TYR A 146 5.45 -3.04 9.67
CA TYR A 146 6.49 -3.43 8.74
C TYR A 146 5.92 -3.79 7.38
N THR A 147 6.63 -3.35 6.35
CA THR A 147 6.49 -3.86 4.98
C THR A 147 7.81 -4.45 4.51
N ALA A 148 7.81 -5.09 3.36
CA ALA A 148 8.98 -5.73 2.78
C ALA A 148 9.12 -5.29 1.32
N VAL A 149 10.17 -4.53 1.02
CA VAL A 149 10.41 -3.91 -0.29
C VAL A 149 11.62 -4.54 -0.94
N LEU A 150 11.47 -5.06 -2.15
CA LEU A 150 12.56 -5.58 -2.98
C LEU A 150 13.01 -4.48 -3.95
N PRO A 151 14.20 -3.88 -3.75
CA PRO A 151 14.79 -3.00 -4.75
C PRO A 151 15.16 -3.80 -5.99
N LEU A 152 14.79 -3.29 -7.18
CA LEU A 152 15.04 -3.97 -8.44
C LEU A 152 16.36 -3.55 -9.11
N ALA A 153 16.99 -2.48 -8.64
CA ALA A 153 18.26 -2.01 -9.18
C ALA A 153 19.34 -3.09 -9.11
N GLY A 154 19.96 -3.39 -10.25
CA GLY A 154 21.00 -4.42 -10.37
C GLY A 154 20.48 -5.86 -10.30
N LEU A 155 19.17 -6.08 -10.33
CA LEU A 155 18.56 -7.39 -10.48
C LEU A 155 18.18 -7.67 -11.93
N ASP A 156 18.24 -8.95 -12.29
CA ASP A 156 17.73 -9.48 -13.54
C ASP A 156 17.08 -10.86 -13.33
N ALA A 157 16.49 -11.41 -14.38
CA ALA A 157 15.78 -12.69 -14.32
C ALA A 157 16.72 -13.91 -14.10
N GLU A 158 18.02 -13.77 -14.35
CA GLU A 158 19.02 -14.83 -14.21
C GLU A 158 19.59 -14.85 -12.79
N THR A 159 19.94 -13.70 -12.25
CA THR A 159 20.62 -13.54 -10.96
C THR A 159 19.67 -13.50 -9.77
N TYR A 160 18.47 -12.89 -9.91
CA TYR A 160 17.51 -12.78 -8.82
C TYR A 160 17.14 -14.12 -8.16
N PRO A 161 16.91 -15.24 -8.91
CA PRO A 161 16.58 -16.51 -8.28
C PRO A 161 17.63 -17.05 -7.31
N ALA A 162 18.90 -16.69 -7.47
CA ALA A 162 19.97 -17.13 -6.55
C ALA A 162 19.86 -16.45 -5.17
N ARG A 163 19.26 -15.28 -5.09
CA ARG A 163 19.13 -14.49 -3.86
C ARG A 163 18.01 -14.98 -2.95
N VAL A 164 16.95 -15.57 -3.49
CA VAL A 164 15.81 -16.05 -2.70
C VAL A 164 16.16 -17.30 -1.89
N ARG A 165 15.39 -17.56 -0.82
CA ARG A 165 15.60 -18.76 0.02
C ARG A 165 15.54 -20.06 -0.80
N ALA A 166 16.30 -21.06 -0.39
CA ALA A 166 16.41 -22.34 -1.11
C ALA A 166 15.04 -23.03 -1.35
N CYS A 167 14.13 -22.97 -0.38
CA CYS A 167 12.79 -23.55 -0.53
C CYS A 167 12.02 -22.91 -1.70
N ARG A 168 12.13 -21.57 -1.92
CA ARG A 168 11.47 -20.90 -3.05
C ARG A 168 12.10 -21.28 -4.39
N ARG A 169 13.41 -21.46 -4.42
CA ARG A 169 14.10 -21.99 -5.63
C ARG A 169 13.62 -23.39 -5.98
N GLN A 170 13.44 -24.26 -4.98
CA GLN A 170 12.93 -25.63 -5.19
C GLN A 170 11.47 -25.60 -5.69
N GLU A 171 10.61 -24.80 -5.06
CA GLU A 171 9.22 -24.64 -5.50
C GLU A 171 9.12 -24.10 -6.92
N ARG A 172 9.94 -23.08 -7.26
CA ARG A 172 10.00 -22.54 -8.63
C ARG A 172 10.36 -23.60 -9.65
N ARG A 173 11.37 -24.47 -9.36
CA ARG A 173 11.76 -25.57 -10.26
C ARG A 173 10.61 -26.59 -10.38
N LYS A 174 10.01 -26.98 -9.27
CA LYS A 174 8.85 -27.89 -9.25
C LYS A 174 7.68 -27.35 -10.08
N ALA A 175 7.42 -26.05 -10.00
CA ALA A 175 6.34 -25.37 -10.68
C ALA A 175 6.68 -24.95 -12.12
N ALA A 176 7.87 -25.28 -12.66
CA ALA A 176 8.32 -24.80 -13.96
C ALA A 176 7.39 -25.19 -15.13
N ALA A 177 6.75 -26.34 -15.05
CA ALA A 177 5.82 -26.83 -16.07
C ALA A 177 4.36 -26.36 -15.87
N LEU A 178 4.05 -25.66 -14.77
CA LEU A 178 2.70 -25.18 -14.53
C LEU A 178 2.36 -24.05 -15.51
N ARG A 179 1.08 -23.94 -15.86
CA ARG A 179 0.61 -22.90 -16.78
C ARG A 179 0.34 -21.59 -16.07
N LEU A 180 0.94 -20.50 -16.56
CA LEU A 180 0.62 -19.13 -16.15
C LEU A 180 -0.49 -18.56 -17.04
N HIS A 181 -1.32 -17.70 -16.45
CA HIS A 181 -2.40 -16.98 -17.10
C HIS A 181 -2.34 -15.53 -16.69
N ASP A 182 -2.44 -14.60 -17.65
CA ASP A 182 -2.40 -13.14 -17.42
C ASP A 182 -3.79 -12.52 -17.26
N ASP A 183 -4.85 -13.28 -17.55
CA ASP A 183 -6.24 -12.85 -17.60
C ASP A 183 -7.15 -13.94 -17.04
N ILE A 184 -7.10 -14.19 -15.76
CA ILE A 184 -8.04 -15.10 -15.11
C ILE A 184 -9.36 -14.38 -14.81
N ASP A 185 -10.43 -15.15 -14.78
CA ASP A 185 -11.75 -14.65 -14.37
C ASP A 185 -11.72 -14.14 -12.92
N ILE A 186 -12.36 -12.99 -12.68
CA ILE A 186 -12.41 -12.38 -11.35
C ILE A 186 -13.20 -13.24 -10.36
N ASP A 187 -14.25 -13.94 -10.81
CA ASP A 187 -15.01 -14.84 -9.95
C ASP A 187 -14.18 -16.05 -9.53
N ASP A 188 -13.35 -16.59 -10.41
CA ASP A 188 -12.38 -17.64 -10.06
C ASP A 188 -11.35 -17.15 -9.04
N PHE A 189 -10.86 -15.93 -9.20
CA PHE A 189 -9.96 -15.32 -8.22
C PHE A 189 -10.66 -15.15 -6.86
N LEU A 190 -11.88 -14.61 -6.81
CA LEU A 190 -12.63 -14.39 -5.57
C LEU A 190 -12.97 -15.70 -4.87
N ARG A 191 -13.29 -16.76 -5.62
CA ARG A 191 -13.47 -18.11 -5.08
C ARG A 191 -12.21 -18.60 -4.37
N LEU A 192 -11.03 -18.48 -5.01
CA LEU A 192 -9.76 -18.84 -4.37
C LEU A 192 -9.43 -17.96 -3.17
N TYR A 193 -9.79 -16.68 -3.25
CA TYR A 193 -9.57 -15.72 -2.17
C TYR A 193 -10.36 -16.14 -0.92
N ALA A 194 -11.64 -16.47 -1.07
CA ALA A 194 -12.47 -16.99 0.03
C ALA A 194 -11.86 -18.26 0.65
N LEU A 195 -11.50 -19.25 -0.16
CA LEU A 195 -10.87 -20.51 0.29
C LEU A 195 -9.57 -20.29 1.08
N THR A 196 -8.81 -19.25 0.73
CA THR A 196 -7.56 -18.90 1.44
C THR A 196 -7.82 -18.48 2.88
N PHE A 197 -8.94 -17.80 3.15
CA PHE A 197 -9.30 -17.32 4.48
C PHE A 197 -10.04 -18.36 5.31
N GLU A 198 -10.92 -19.16 4.71
CA GLU A 198 -11.60 -20.28 5.38
C GLU A 198 -10.61 -21.23 6.08
N ARG A 199 -9.49 -21.50 5.44
CA ARG A 199 -8.40 -22.31 6.03
C ARG A 199 -7.79 -21.69 7.29
N GLN A 200 -7.93 -20.39 7.50
CA GLN A 200 -7.40 -19.66 8.65
C GLN A 200 -8.47 -19.45 9.74
N ASP A 201 -9.60 -20.16 9.63
CA ASP A 201 -10.80 -19.94 10.47
C ASP A 201 -11.30 -18.48 10.45
N LEU A 202 -11.03 -17.78 9.36
CA LEU A 202 -11.47 -16.41 9.10
C LEU A 202 -12.52 -16.44 7.99
N ALA A 203 -13.76 -16.12 8.33
CA ALA A 203 -14.78 -15.90 7.32
C ALA A 203 -14.54 -14.53 6.64
N VAL A 204 -14.51 -14.53 5.31
CA VAL A 204 -14.53 -13.27 4.53
C VAL A 204 -16.01 -12.93 4.33
N ASP A 205 -16.44 -11.80 4.84
CA ASP A 205 -17.81 -11.36 4.66
C ASP A 205 -18.09 -10.85 3.23
N ALA A 206 -19.37 -10.74 2.88
CA ALA A 206 -19.79 -10.30 1.55
C ALA A 206 -19.31 -8.87 1.20
N GLY A 207 -19.21 -7.98 2.19
CA GLY A 207 -18.72 -6.62 2.02
C GLY A 207 -17.23 -6.58 1.69
N GLN A 208 -16.45 -7.43 2.36
CA GLN A 208 -15.02 -7.60 2.08
C GLN A 208 -14.80 -8.15 0.65
N LEU A 209 -15.54 -9.19 0.25
CA LEU A 209 -15.46 -9.73 -1.12
C LEU A 209 -15.87 -8.69 -2.16
N ALA A 210 -16.92 -7.93 -1.91
CA ALA A 210 -17.35 -6.85 -2.80
C ALA A 210 -16.27 -5.76 -2.92
N CYS A 211 -15.56 -5.42 -1.84
CA CYS A 211 -14.46 -4.48 -1.88
C CYS A 211 -13.27 -5.02 -2.69
N VAL A 212 -12.87 -6.28 -2.46
CA VAL A 212 -11.82 -6.95 -3.25
C VAL A 212 -12.18 -6.97 -4.74
N ARG A 213 -13.44 -7.28 -5.07
CA ARG A 213 -13.95 -7.24 -6.46
C ARG A 213 -13.77 -5.85 -7.06
N ARG A 214 -14.31 -4.80 -6.43
CA ARG A 214 -14.22 -3.42 -6.96
C ARG A 214 -12.77 -2.98 -7.19
N ILE A 215 -11.87 -3.26 -6.24
CA ILE A 215 -10.45 -2.93 -6.39
C ILE A 215 -9.84 -3.70 -7.56
N THR A 216 -10.15 -5.00 -7.71
CA THR A 216 -9.62 -5.83 -8.78
C THR A 216 -10.12 -5.37 -10.15
N GLU A 217 -11.42 -5.14 -10.29
CA GLU A 217 -12.04 -4.64 -11.52
C GLU A 217 -11.46 -3.27 -11.94
N ALA A 218 -11.34 -2.34 -10.98
CA ALA A 218 -10.77 -1.03 -11.23
C ALA A 218 -9.28 -1.12 -11.63
N ALA A 219 -8.52 -1.99 -10.97
CA ALA A 219 -7.08 -2.16 -11.22
C ALA A 219 -6.82 -2.76 -12.61
N VAL A 220 -7.54 -3.83 -12.95
CA VAL A 220 -7.40 -4.49 -14.26
C VAL A 220 -7.94 -3.59 -15.37
N GLY A 221 -9.18 -3.08 -15.23
CA GLY A 221 -9.79 -2.21 -16.24
C GLY A 221 -9.06 -0.88 -16.44
N GLY A 222 -8.46 -0.33 -15.37
CA GLY A 222 -7.64 0.88 -15.42
C GLY A 222 -6.20 0.67 -15.88
N GLY A 223 -5.77 -0.58 -16.11
CA GLY A 223 -4.42 -0.92 -16.59
C GLY A 223 -3.30 -0.70 -15.56
N TRP A 224 -3.65 -0.43 -14.28
CA TRP A 224 -2.69 -0.30 -13.18
C TRP A 224 -2.62 -1.54 -12.28
N GLY A 225 -3.36 -2.61 -12.62
CA GLY A 225 -3.31 -3.92 -11.97
C GLY A 225 -3.05 -5.05 -12.95
N ARG A 226 -2.44 -6.12 -12.45
CA ARG A 226 -2.26 -7.39 -13.15
C ARG A 226 -2.83 -8.50 -12.28
N LEU A 227 -3.91 -9.13 -12.75
CA LEU A 227 -4.51 -10.30 -12.15
C LEU A 227 -3.99 -11.55 -12.87
N ALA A 228 -3.06 -12.26 -12.25
CA ALA A 228 -2.41 -13.44 -12.83
C ALA A 228 -2.76 -14.72 -12.07
N GLY A 229 -2.85 -15.82 -12.80
CA GLY A 229 -3.13 -17.15 -12.27
C GLY A 229 -2.06 -18.18 -12.63
N CYS A 230 -1.98 -19.25 -11.83
CA CYS A 230 -1.14 -20.41 -12.12
C CYS A 230 -1.96 -21.68 -11.90
N SER A 231 -2.04 -22.51 -12.96
CA SER A 231 -2.84 -23.75 -12.96
C SER A 231 -1.98 -25.00 -12.94
N THR A 232 -2.47 -26.01 -12.25
CA THR A 232 -2.04 -27.40 -12.33
C THR A 232 -3.00 -28.19 -13.25
N PRO A 233 -2.78 -29.49 -13.52
CA PRO A 233 -3.76 -30.34 -14.21
C PRO A 233 -5.12 -30.41 -13.50
N GLN A 234 -5.19 -30.11 -12.20
CA GLN A 234 -6.40 -30.08 -11.40
C GLN A 234 -7.17 -28.76 -11.45
N GLY A 235 -6.65 -27.75 -12.16
CA GLY A 235 -7.27 -26.44 -12.31
C GLY A 235 -6.44 -25.31 -11.71
N LEU A 236 -7.07 -24.15 -11.50
CA LEU A 236 -6.43 -22.95 -10.97
C LEU A 236 -5.98 -23.16 -9.52
N ALA A 237 -4.66 -23.18 -9.30
CA ALA A 237 -4.06 -23.49 -8.01
C ALA A 237 -3.72 -22.24 -7.19
N SER A 238 -3.37 -21.14 -7.85
CA SER A 238 -3.08 -19.86 -7.19
C SER A 238 -3.34 -18.70 -8.12
N ALA A 239 -3.66 -17.55 -7.52
CA ALA A 239 -3.85 -16.29 -8.23
C ALA A 239 -3.27 -15.12 -7.41
N THR A 240 -2.83 -14.07 -8.09
CA THR A 240 -2.29 -12.86 -7.47
C THR A 240 -2.79 -11.61 -8.18
N LEU A 241 -3.16 -10.58 -7.40
CA LEU A 241 -3.30 -9.23 -7.91
C LEU A 241 -2.08 -8.41 -7.48
N PHE A 242 -1.30 -7.98 -8.45
CA PHE A 242 -0.31 -6.92 -8.28
C PHE A 242 -0.88 -5.62 -8.84
N VAL A 243 -0.75 -4.55 -8.07
CA VAL A 243 -1.09 -3.19 -8.50
C VAL A 243 0.18 -2.38 -8.61
N ARG A 244 0.18 -1.30 -9.41
CA ARG A 244 1.40 -0.53 -9.65
C ARG A 244 1.13 0.96 -9.79
N ASP A 245 2.10 1.76 -9.43
CA ASP A 245 2.26 3.15 -9.82
C ASP A 245 3.41 3.30 -10.85
N HIS A 246 3.89 4.52 -11.03
CA HIS A 246 4.98 4.84 -11.96
C HIS A 246 6.35 4.27 -11.54
N ALA A 247 6.52 3.92 -10.27
CA ALA A 247 7.82 3.51 -9.70
C ALA A 247 7.80 2.09 -9.10
N ARG A 248 6.65 1.61 -8.63
CA ARG A 248 6.56 0.39 -7.80
C ARG A 248 5.43 -0.53 -8.24
N ALA A 249 5.67 -1.83 -8.05
CA ALA A 249 4.61 -2.83 -8.02
C ALA A 249 4.34 -3.27 -6.58
N TYR A 250 3.07 -3.57 -6.26
CA TYR A 250 2.63 -3.95 -4.92
C TYR A 250 1.89 -5.28 -4.96
N TYR A 251 2.32 -6.24 -4.14
CA TYR A 251 1.63 -7.52 -3.96
C TYR A 251 0.39 -7.33 -3.08
N LEU A 252 -0.72 -6.90 -3.67
CA LEU A 252 -1.91 -6.54 -2.92
C LEU A 252 -2.70 -7.75 -2.44
N PHE A 253 -3.05 -8.65 -3.35
CA PHE A 253 -3.80 -9.85 -3.02
C PHE A 253 -3.11 -11.12 -3.51
N GLY A 254 -3.17 -12.17 -2.70
CA GLY A 254 -2.77 -13.51 -3.06
C GLY A 254 -3.83 -14.51 -2.60
N ALA A 255 -4.17 -15.44 -3.48
CA ALA A 255 -5.13 -16.49 -3.25
C ALA A 255 -4.55 -17.83 -3.68
N SER A 256 -4.88 -18.90 -2.95
CA SER A 256 -4.40 -20.24 -3.29
C SER A 256 -5.41 -21.30 -2.85
N ASP A 257 -5.59 -22.31 -3.67
CA ASP A 257 -6.33 -23.51 -3.32
C ASP A 257 -5.56 -24.27 -2.23
N PRO A 258 -6.15 -24.48 -1.04
CA PRO A 258 -5.52 -25.22 0.04
C PRO A 258 -5.12 -26.66 -0.35
N ALA A 259 -5.88 -27.31 -1.23
CA ALA A 259 -5.59 -28.67 -1.71
C ALA A 259 -4.32 -28.70 -2.59
N GLN A 260 -3.98 -27.59 -3.24
CA GLN A 260 -2.86 -27.47 -4.19
C GLN A 260 -1.69 -26.67 -3.65
N ARG A 261 -1.66 -26.35 -2.35
CA ARG A 261 -0.63 -25.48 -1.72
C ARG A 261 0.82 -25.90 -1.96
N ASN A 262 1.04 -27.20 -2.15
CA ASN A 262 2.37 -27.78 -2.34
C ASN A 262 2.80 -27.83 -3.82
N SER A 263 2.00 -27.29 -4.75
CA SER A 263 2.30 -27.25 -6.18
C SER A 263 3.46 -26.31 -6.53
N GLY A 264 3.73 -25.30 -5.71
CA GLY A 264 4.66 -24.22 -5.99
C GLY A 264 4.06 -23.07 -6.84
N ALA A 265 2.76 -23.14 -7.16
CA ALA A 265 2.08 -22.17 -8.01
C ALA A 265 2.19 -20.73 -7.48
N ALA A 266 1.96 -20.52 -6.17
CA ALA A 266 2.09 -19.20 -5.55
C ALA A 266 3.51 -18.63 -5.70
N THR A 267 4.54 -19.44 -5.45
CA THR A 267 5.93 -19.05 -5.63
C THR A 267 6.23 -18.68 -7.09
N ARG A 268 5.72 -19.47 -8.05
CA ARG A 268 5.90 -19.17 -9.47
C ARG A 268 5.29 -17.83 -9.85
N LEU A 269 4.09 -17.50 -9.36
CA LEU A 269 3.44 -16.23 -9.59
C LEU A 269 4.22 -15.04 -9.02
N ILE A 270 4.83 -15.18 -7.83
CA ILE A 270 5.67 -14.12 -7.27
C ILE A 270 6.88 -13.86 -8.18
N PHE A 271 7.59 -14.90 -8.62
CA PHE A 271 8.71 -14.72 -9.56
C PHE A 271 8.26 -14.04 -10.86
N ASP A 272 7.14 -14.47 -11.42
CA ASP A 272 6.59 -13.94 -12.65
C ASP A 272 6.25 -12.45 -12.53
N ASN A 273 5.63 -12.05 -11.42
CA ASN A 273 5.33 -10.63 -11.16
C ASN A 273 6.59 -9.78 -10.88
N VAL A 274 7.61 -10.34 -10.22
CA VAL A 274 8.90 -9.65 -10.07
C VAL A 274 9.57 -9.46 -11.43
N PHE A 275 9.52 -10.45 -12.32
CA PHE A 275 10.06 -10.32 -13.67
C PHE A 275 9.25 -9.35 -14.53
N ASP A 276 7.92 -9.31 -14.39
CA ASP A 276 7.10 -8.29 -15.04
C ASP A 276 7.49 -6.88 -14.56
N ALA A 277 7.73 -6.70 -13.26
CA ALA A 277 8.19 -5.42 -12.71
C ALA A 277 9.57 -4.99 -13.25
N LEU A 278 10.52 -5.93 -13.35
CA LEU A 278 11.84 -5.71 -13.97
C LEU A 278 11.70 -5.30 -15.44
N ASN A 279 10.89 -6.03 -16.22
CA ASN A 279 10.68 -5.76 -17.63
C ASN A 279 10.01 -4.41 -17.89
N ARG A 280 9.22 -3.91 -16.94
CA ARG A 280 8.60 -2.58 -16.98
C ARG A 280 9.53 -1.46 -16.54
N GLY A 281 10.73 -1.79 -16.05
CA GLY A 281 11.67 -0.81 -15.53
C GLY A 281 11.23 -0.16 -14.22
N LEU A 282 10.40 -0.84 -13.42
CA LEU A 282 10.01 -0.36 -12.10
C LEU A 282 11.22 -0.40 -11.15
N LEU A 283 11.18 0.45 -10.13
CA LEU A 283 12.29 0.59 -9.19
C LEU A 283 12.24 -0.44 -8.06
N GLU A 284 11.03 -0.84 -7.63
CA GLU A 284 10.82 -1.66 -6.45
C GLU A 284 9.57 -2.56 -6.59
N VAL A 285 9.60 -3.70 -5.87
CA VAL A 285 8.41 -4.49 -5.57
C VAL A 285 8.15 -4.42 -4.07
N ASP A 286 7.01 -3.86 -3.66
CA ASP A 286 6.56 -3.88 -2.27
C ASP A 286 5.63 -5.08 -2.05
N PHE A 287 6.03 -5.98 -1.17
CA PHE A 287 5.23 -7.16 -0.82
C PHE A 287 4.06 -6.82 0.12
N VAL A 288 3.94 -5.57 0.54
CA VAL A 288 2.86 -5.08 1.41
C VAL A 288 2.67 -5.92 2.68
N GLY A 289 2.66 -5.30 3.83
CA GLY A 289 2.32 -5.87 5.14
C GLY A 289 2.90 -7.25 5.48
N VAL A 290 3.96 -7.26 6.29
CA VAL A 290 4.59 -8.49 6.83
C VAL A 290 4.34 -8.67 8.33
N ASN A 291 3.23 -8.14 8.80
CA ASN A 291 2.91 -8.03 10.23
C ASN A 291 2.22 -9.28 10.81
N SER A 292 2.22 -10.40 10.10
CA SER A 292 1.75 -11.69 10.62
C SER A 292 2.77 -12.79 10.33
N PRO A 293 2.99 -13.75 11.27
CA PRO A 293 4.12 -14.69 11.17
C PRO A 293 4.17 -15.46 9.86
N ALA A 294 3.11 -16.18 9.50
CA ALA A 294 3.11 -17.05 8.32
C ALA A 294 3.21 -16.28 7.00
N ARG A 295 2.46 -15.17 6.87
CA ARG A 295 2.50 -14.32 5.66
C ARG A 295 3.81 -13.55 5.56
N GLY A 296 4.33 -13.08 6.69
CA GLY A 296 5.60 -12.37 6.74
C GLY A 296 6.75 -13.27 6.30
N ASP A 297 6.85 -14.48 6.84
CA ASP A 297 7.91 -15.42 6.47
C ASP A 297 7.89 -15.79 4.97
N PHE A 298 6.69 -16.04 4.41
CA PHE A 298 6.55 -16.28 2.97
C PHE A 298 7.11 -15.12 2.16
N LYS A 299 6.68 -13.89 2.43
CA LYS A 299 7.10 -12.69 1.70
C LYS A 299 8.59 -12.41 1.86
N LEU A 300 9.12 -12.53 3.08
CA LEU A 300 10.55 -12.33 3.37
C LEU A 300 11.45 -13.38 2.73
N SER A 301 10.91 -14.51 2.29
CA SER A 301 11.68 -15.55 1.59
C SER A 301 12.11 -15.16 0.17
N PHE A 302 11.62 -14.05 -0.37
CA PHE A 302 11.92 -13.52 -1.71
C PHE A 302 13.00 -12.42 -1.71
N ASP A 303 13.78 -12.29 -0.63
CA ASP A 303 14.91 -11.36 -0.45
C ASP A 303 14.54 -9.86 -0.43
N PRO A 304 13.36 -9.44 0.05
CA PRO A 304 13.09 -8.04 0.24
C PRO A 304 13.80 -7.49 1.48
N GLN A 305 13.89 -6.17 1.56
CA GLN A 305 14.34 -5.43 2.73
C GLN A 305 13.14 -5.02 3.59
N LEU A 306 13.24 -5.21 4.91
CA LEU A 306 12.24 -4.68 5.83
C LEU A 306 12.26 -3.15 5.83
N ARG A 307 11.07 -2.56 5.79
CA ARG A 307 10.86 -1.12 5.97
C ARG A 307 9.86 -0.91 7.10
N LEU A 308 10.25 -0.05 8.04
CA LEU A 308 9.37 0.40 9.13
C LEU A 308 8.47 1.52 8.62
N TYR A 309 7.20 1.47 8.98
CA TYR A 309 6.27 2.59 8.86
C TYR A 309 5.42 2.71 10.12
N PHE A 310 4.70 3.81 10.25
CA PHE A 310 3.92 4.09 11.45
C PHE A 310 2.44 4.22 11.10
N GLU A 311 1.60 3.71 11.97
CA GLU A 311 0.18 4.00 12.00
C GLU A 311 -0.07 4.96 13.16
N LEU A 312 -0.55 6.16 12.84
CA LEU A 312 -0.91 7.17 13.83
C LEU A 312 -2.35 6.96 14.27
N HIS A 313 -2.58 7.17 15.56
CA HIS A 313 -3.92 7.12 16.15
C HIS A 313 -4.11 8.28 17.13
N HIS A 314 -5.22 9.03 16.95
CA HIS A 314 -5.66 10.09 17.84
C HIS A 314 -7.13 9.92 18.13
N VAL A 315 -7.51 10.13 19.40
CA VAL A 315 -8.92 10.19 19.84
C VAL A 315 -9.09 11.45 20.68
N ALA A 316 -10.00 12.32 20.27
CA ALA A 316 -10.41 13.46 21.08
C ALA A 316 -11.21 12.99 22.31
N TYR A 317 -10.95 13.58 23.46
CA TYR A 317 -11.67 13.33 24.70
C TYR A 317 -12.93 14.18 24.79
#